data_205cf8237600eccd488ac575134db461
#
_entry.id   205cf8237600eccd488ac575134db461
#
_cell.length_a   1.000
_cell.length_b   1.000
_cell.length_c   1.000
_cell.angle_alpha   90.00
_cell.angle_beta   90.00
_cell.angle_gamma   90.00
#
_symmetry.space_group_name_H-M   'P 1'
#
loop_
_entity.id
_entity.type
_entity.pdbx_description
1 polymer ?
#
loop_
_entity_poly.entity_id
_entity_poly.type
_entity_poly.pdbx_seq_one_letter_code
_entity_poly.pdbx_strand_id
1 'polypeptide(L)'
;ASEEYEEVSKRFEELSHQIQDLENTVEQLRAAMKSIDQETRKLFMSTFDRVNTELQDLFPKVFNGGEASLTLEDDWQSGVKLMARPPGKRNSSLALLSGGEKALTALALVFAIFRLNPSPFCVLDEVDAPLDDANVGRFCNLVKELSEQVQFIYITHNKLAMTMATDLLGVTMPEPGTSKLVTVNLEQAKEYGLVAEA
;
A
#
# COMPACT_ATOMS: atom_id res chain seq x y z
N ALA A 1 -11.28 26.42 -67.26
CA ALA A 1 -10.87 24.96 -67.36
C ALA A 1 -9.39 24.72 -67.01
N SER A 2 -8.41 25.51 -67.53
CA SER A 2 -6.99 25.29 -67.21
C SER A 2 -6.64 25.77 -65.77
N GLU A 3 -7.11 26.96 -65.39
CA GLU A 3 -6.90 27.53 -64.07
C GLU A 3 -7.57 26.71 -62.97
N GLU A 4 -8.77 26.23 -63.16
CA GLU A 4 -9.47 25.34 -62.22
C GLU A 4 -8.73 23.99 -62.01
N TYR A 5 -8.15 23.48 -63.09
CA TYR A 5 -7.36 22.25 -62.98
C TYR A 5 -6.08 22.46 -62.16
N GLU A 6 -5.40 23.58 -62.37
CA GLU A 6 -4.18 23.91 -61.61
C GLU A 6 -4.51 24.13 -60.14
N GLU A 7 -5.60 24.81 -59.80
CA GLU A 7 -6.04 25.01 -58.42
C GLU A 7 -6.44 23.72 -57.73
N VAL A 8 -7.17 22.85 -58.39
CA VAL A 8 -7.55 21.51 -57.86
C VAL A 8 -6.33 20.60 -57.71
N SER A 9 -5.40 20.62 -58.68
CA SER A 9 -4.15 19.86 -58.59
C SER A 9 -3.30 20.28 -57.42
N LYS A 10 -3.12 21.59 -57.22
CA LYS A 10 -2.37 22.13 -56.07
C LYS A 10 -3.01 21.73 -54.73
N ARG A 11 -4.33 21.83 -54.63
CA ARG A 11 -5.06 21.42 -53.42
C ARG A 11 -4.97 19.93 -53.15
N PHE A 12 -4.96 19.12 -54.18
CA PHE A 12 -4.77 17.68 -54.07
C PHE A 12 -3.37 17.32 -53.54
N GLU A 13 -2.33 18.02 -54.02
CA GLU A 13 -0.95 17.84 -53.54
C GLU A 13 -0.83 18.27 -52.07
N GLU A 14 -1.39 19.42 -51.69
CA GLU A 14 -1.41 19.88 -50.30
C GLU A 14 -2.10 18.92 -49.37
N LEU A 15 -3.29 18.38 -49.75
CA LEU A 15 -4.01 17.41 -48.97
C LEU A 15 -3.27 16.08 -48.90
N SER A 16 -2.62 15.65 -49.97
CA SER A 16 -1.82 14.43 -49.99
C SER A 16 -0.64 14.51 -49.04
N HIS A 17 0.04 15.65 -48.97
CA HIS A 17 1.10 15.90 -47.98
C HIS A 17 0.56 15.88 -46.57
N GLN A 18 -0.58 16.53 -46.30
CA GLN A 18 -1.19 16.51 -44.96
C GLN A 18 -1.59 15.10 -44.52
N ILE A 19 -2.13 14.28 -45.42
CA ILE A 19 -2.46 12.89 -45.12
C ILE A 19 -1.18 12.11 -44.77
N GLN A 20 -0.13 12.26 -45.55
CA GLN A 20 1.15 11.58 -45.29
C GLN A 20 1.75 11.98 -43.93
N ASP A 21 1.71 13.28 -43.59
CA ASP A 21 2.19 13.78 -42.30
C ASP A 21 1.36 13.24 -41.13
N LEU A 22 0.03 13.16 -41.30
CA LEU A 22 -0.86 12.58 -40.31
C LEU A 22 -0.60 11.08 -40.13
N GLU A 23 -0.43 10.31 -41.19
CA GLU A 23 -0.10 8.89 -41.14
C GLU A 23 1.23 8.66 -40.41
N ASN A 24 2.27 9.43 -40.75
CA ASN A 24 3.56 9.36 -40.07
C ASN A 24 3.42 9.70 -38.56
N THR A 25 2.62 10.70 -38.22
CA THR A 25 2.34 11.08 -36.83
C THR A 25 1.62 9.97 -36.07
N VAL A 26 0.64 9.32 -36.69
CA VAL A 26 -0.07 8.18 -36.09
C VAL A 26 0.88 7.01 -35.84
N GLU A 27 1.77 6.72 -36.79
CA GLU A 27 2.75 5.65 -36.59
C GLU A 27 3.73 5.96 -35.45
N GLN A 28 4.21 7.20 -35.36
CA GLN A 28 5.08 7.64 -34.24
C GLN A 28 4.37 7.53 -32.90
N LEU A 29 3.11 7.96 -32.82
CA LEU A 29 2.29 7.83 -31.59
C LEU A 29 2.07 6.37 -31.20
N ARG A 30 1.77 5.49 -32.15
CA ARG A 30 1.63 4.06 -31.89
C ARG A 30 2.92 3.42 -31.38
N ALA A 31 4.06 3.80 -31.96
CA ALA A 31 5.36 3.34 -31.51
C ALA A 31 5.67 3.82 -30.08
N ALA A 32 5.39 5.08 -29.77
CA ALA A 32 5.54 5.65 -28.45
C ALA A 32 4.64 4.95 -27.42
N MET A 33 3.36 4.74 -27.72
CA MET A 33 2.43 3.99 -26.86
C MET A 33 2.95 2.59 -26.58
N LYS A 34 3.40 1.86 -27.59
CA LYS A 34 3.95 0.52 -27.41
C LYS A 34 5.18 0.49 -26.51
N SER A 35 6.05 1.49 -26.65
CA SER A 35 7.22 1.64 -25.79
C SER A 35 6.82 1.90 -24.33
N ILE A 36 5.86 2.81 -24.11
CA ILE A 36 5.32 3.12 -22.76
C ILE A 36 4.70 1.87 -22.14
N ASP A 37 3.89 1.13 -22.88
CA ASP A 37 3.27 -0.12 -22.40
C ASP A 37 4.30 -1.16 -21.97
N GLN A 38 5.36 -1.32 -22.77
CA GLN A 38 6.44 -2.25 -22.43
C GLN A 38 7.21 -1.84 -21.17
N GLU A 39 7.56 -0.56 -21.03
CA GLU A 39 8.23 -0.01 -19.86
C GLU A 39 7.34 -0.15 -18.62
N THR A 40 6.06 0.21 -18.73
CA THR A 40 5.09 0.12 -17.64
C THR A 40 4.91 -1.32 -17.18
N ARG A 41 4.76 -2.26 -18.12
CA ARG A 41 4.67 -3.70 -17.80
C ARG A 41 5.91 -4.19 -17.07
N LYS A 42 7.11 -3.82 -17.55
CA LYS A 42 8.36 -4.20 -16.91
C LYS A 42 8.47 -3.68 -15.49
N LEU A 43 8.13 -2.40 -15.27
CA LEU A 43 8.14 -1.78 -13.96
C LEU A 43 7.11 -2.42 -13.02
N PHE A 44 5.89 -2.65 -13.52
CA PHE A 44 4.83 -3.30 -12.76
C PHE A 44 5.26 -4.71 -12.31
N MET A 45 5.70 -5.56 -13.24
CA MET A 45 6.12 -6.94 -12.93
C MET A 45 7.27 -6.98 -11.93
N SER A 46 8.27 -6.13 -12.13
CA SER A 46 9.40 -6.02 -11.18
C SER A 46 8.95 -5.60 -9.78
N THR A 47 8.02 -4.66 -9.68
CA THR A 47 7.45 -4.22 -8.40
C THR A 47 6.57 -5.29 -7.78
N PHE A 48 5.73 -5.94 -8.58
CA PHE A 48 4.85 -7.03 -8.16
C PHE A 48 5.65 -8.19 -7.54
N ASP A 49 6.71 -8.64 -8.22
CA ASP A 49 7.57 -9.73 -7.73
C ASP A 49 8.24 -9.37 -6.41
N ARG A 50 8.72 -8.13 -6.27
CA ARG A 50 9.34 -7.64 -5.03
C ARG A 50 8.32 -7.56 -3.89
N VAL A 51 7.12 -6.98 -4.12
CA VAL A 51 6.04 -6.93 -3.11
C VAL A 51 5.65 -8.34 -2.68
N ASN A 52 5.52 -9.25 -3.64
CA ASN A 52 5.15 -10.65 -3.36
C ASN A 52 6.21 -11.35 -2.50
N THR A 53 7.49 -11.13 -2.78
CA THR A 53 8.60 -11.66 -1.97
C THR A 53 8.56 -11.11 -0.55
N GLU A 54 8.40 -9.80 -0.37
CA GLU A 54 8.30 -9.18 0.95
C GLU A 54 7.07 -9.65 1.73
N LEU A 55 5.93 -9.83 1.05
CA LEU A 55 4.72 -10.36 1.67
C LEU A 55 4.92 -11.80 2.16
N GLN A 56 5.56 -12.64 1.35
CA GLN A 56 5.89 -14.02 1.71
C GLN A 56 6.84 -14.12 2.92
N ASP A 57 7.73 -13.15 3.09
CA ASP A 57 8.61 -13.05 4.26
C ASP A 57 7.88 -12.52 5.51
N LEU A 58 7.08 -11.46 5.35
CA LEU A 58 6.39 -10.80 6.47
C LEU A 58 5.22 -11.62 7.02
N PHE A 59 4.43 -12.23 6.16
CA PHE A 59 3.20 -12.91 6.58
C PHE A 59 3.44 -14.02 7.62
N PRO A 60 4.42 -14.93 7.44
CA PRO A 60 4.72 -15.92 8.46
C PRO A 60 5.21 -15.34 9.78
N LYS A 61 5.92 -14.20 9.76
CA LYS A 61 6.36 -13.51 10.98
C LYS A 61 5.17 -12.95 11.75
N VAL A 62 4.23 -12.34 11.04
CA VAL A 62 3.02 -11.73 11.62
C VAL A 62 2.06 -12.79 12.17
N PHE A 63 1.88 -13.91 11.49
CA PHE A 63 0.93 -14.95 11.88
C PHE A 63 1.53 -16.12 12.66
N ASN A 64 2.85 -16.13 12.92
CA ASN A 64 3.60 -17.27 13.44
C ASN A 64 3.45 -18.51 12.56
N GLY A 65 3.56 -18.35 11.25
CA GLY A 65 3.40 -19.38 10.24
C GLY A 65 2.36 -19.02 9.18
N GLY A 66 1.96 -20.00 8.38
CA GLY A 66 1.06 -19.78 7.26
C GLY A 66 1.79 -19.22 6.04
N GLU A 67 1.02 -18.85 5.03
CA GLU A 67 1.55 -18.31 3.79
C GLU A 67 0.62 -17.27 3.19
N ALA A 68 1.18 -16.30 2.48
CA ALA A 68 0.43 -15.37 1.65
C ALA A 68 1.16 -15.14 0.34
N SER A 69 0.42 -14.82 -0.71
CA SER A 69 0.99 -14.52 -2.02
C SER A 69 0.06 -13.64 -2.82
N LEU A 70 0.66 -12.89 -3.74
CA LEU A 70 -0.05 -12.16 -4.77
C LEU A 70 -0.07 -12.97 -6.06
N THR A 71 -1.19 -12.98 -6.75
CA THR A 71 -1.35 -13.60 -8.07
C THR A 71 -2.05 -12.63 -9.00
N LEU A 72 -1.70 -12.66 -10.28
CA LEU A 72 -2.44 -11.94 -11.31
C LEU A 72 -3.70 -12.72 -11.69
N GLU A 73 -4.79 -12.04 -12.03
CA GLU A 73 -6.02 -12.71 -12.48
C GLU A 73 -5.83 -13.35 -13.85
N ASP A 74 -5.55 -12.54 -14.87
CA ASP A 74 -5.29 -13.02 -16.23
C ASP A 74 -4.02 -12.38 -16.79
N ASP A 75 -3.93 -11.04 -16.78
CA ASP A 75 -2.78 -10.27 -17.24
C ASP A 75 -2.46 -9.18 -16.22
N TRP A 76 -1.32 -8.51 -16.39
CA TRP A 76 -0.86 -7.42 -15.52
C TRP A 76 -1.85 -6.23 -15.42
N GLN A 77 -2.77 -6.09 -16.38
CA GLN A 77 -3.83 -5.07 -16.40
C GLN A 77 -5.16 -5.55 -15.80
N SER A 78 -5.34 -6.85 -15.60
CA SER A 78 -6.64 -7.41 -15.20
C SER A 78 -6.92 -7.28 -13.71
N GLY A 79 -5.89 -7.35 -12.87
CA GLY A 79 -6.02 -7.23 -11.43
C GLY A 79 -5.06 -8.13 -10.66
N VAL A 80 -4.94 -7.84 -9.36
CA VAL A 80 -4.11 -8.59 -8.43
C VAL A 80 -4.99 -9.23 -7.38
N LYS A 81 -4.87 -10.53 -7.21
CA LYS A 81 -5.50 -11.29 -6.12
C LYS A 81 -4.52 -11.50 -4.98
N LEU A 82 -4.97 -11.20 -3.77
CA LEU A 82 -4.27 -11.55 -2.55
C LEU A 82 -4.78 -12.90 -2.05
N MET A 83 -3.88 -13.85 -1.90
CA MET A 83 -4.11 -15.15 -1.30
C MET A 83 -3.46 -15.15 0.08
N ALA A 84 -4.17 -15.56 1.13
CA ALA A 84 -3.64 -15.63 2.48
C ALA A 84 -4.18 -16.86 3.20
N ARG A 85 -3.28 -17.64 3.80
CA ARG A 85 -3.58 -18.85 4.55
C ARG A 85 -2.87 -18.83 5.91
N PRO A 86 -3.52 -18.28 6.95
CA PRO A 86 -3.02 -18.38 8.32
C PRO A 86 -2.81 -19.83 8.78
N PRO A 87 -2.00 -20.04 9.83
CA PRO A 87 -1.77 -21.38 10.37
C PRO A 87 -3.07 -22.09 10.77
N GLY A 88 -3.17 -23.38 10.45
CA GLY A 88 -4.35 -24.19 10.76
C GLY A 88 -5.53 -24.08 9.79
N LYS A 89 -5.49 -23.16 8.83
CA LYS A 89 -6.53 -23.04 7.79
C LYS A 89 -6.13 -23.80 6.51
N ARG A 90 -7.13 -24.45 5.90
CA ARG A 90 -6.91 -25.23 4.67
C ARG A 90 -7.08 -24.41 3.40
N ASN A 91 -7.89 -23.35 3.45
CA ASN A 91 -8.23 -22.53 2.30
C ASN A 91 -7.52 -21.16 2.37
N SER A 92 -7.07 -20.68 1.22
CA SER A 92 -6.35 -19.40 1.06
C SER A 92 -7.26 -18.22 0.63
N SER A 93 -8.58 -18.36 0.78
CA SER A 93 -9.52 -17.31 0.43
C SER A 93 -9.67 -16.27 1.55
N LEU A 94 -9.48 -15.00 1.23
CA LEU A 94 -9.70 -13.88 2.16
C LEU A 94 -11.14 -13.84 2.72
N ALA A 95 -12.13 -14.34 1.97
CA ALA A 95 -13.52 -14.36 2.41
C ALA A 95 -13.72 -15.19 3.70
N LEU A 96 -12.88 -16.21 3.92
CA LEU A 96 -12.96 -17.14 5.04
C LEU A 96 -12.14 -16.71 6.27
N LEU A 97 -11.46 -15.56 6.19
CA LEU A 97 -10.72 -15.00 7.31
C LEU A 97 -11.66 -14.23 8.24
N SER A 98 -11.34 -14.26 9.55
CA SER A 98 -11.99 -13.40 10.55
C SER A 98 -11.68 -11.92 10.27
N GLY A 99 -12.42 -11.00 10.91
CA GLY A 99 -12.18 -9.57 10.78
C GLY A 99 -10.75 -9.17 11.13
N GLY A 100 -10.25 -9.63 12.27
CA GLY A 100 -8.88 -9.37 12.72
C GLY A 100 -7.82 -10.00 11.80
N GLU A 101 -8.02 -11.23 11.31
CA GLU A 101 -7.11 -11.85 10.34
C GLU A 101 -7.07 -11.09 9.02
N LYS A 102 -8.22 -10.58 8.54
CA LYS A 102 -8.28 -9.72 7.34
C LYS A 102 -7.48 -8.43 7.55
N ALA A 103 -7.70 -7.75 8.69
CA ALA A 103 -7.01 -6.52 9.02
C ALA A 103 -5.48 -6.75 9.10
N LEU A 104 -5.06 -7.80 9.80
CA LEU A 104 -3.66 -8.14 9.95
C LEU A 104 -3.00 -8.54 8.60
N THR A 105 -3.75 -9.24 7.73
CA THR A 105 -3.29 -9.56 6.37
C THR A 105 -3.12 -8.30 5.52
N ALA A 106 -4.06 -7.37 5.61
CA ALA A 106 -3.98 -6.08 4.92
C ALA A 106 -2.77 -5.27 5.41
N LEU A 107 -2.52 -5.23 6.72
CA LEU A 107 -1.35 -4.59 7.31
C LEU A 107 -0.04 -5.24 6.82
N ALA A 108 0.03 -6.56 6.76
CA ALA A 108 1.19 -7.26 6.23
C ALA A 108 1.47 -6.88 4.77
N LEU A 109 0.43 -6.74 3.93
CA LEU A 109 0.58 -6.27 2.56
C LEU A 109 1.04 -4.81 2.49
N VAL A 110 0.44 -3.91 3.28
CA VAL A 110 0.84 -2.50 3.32
C VAL A 110 2.30 -2.37 3.73
N PHE A 111 2.75 -3.10 4.74
CA PHE A 111 4.15 -3.07 5.17
C PHE A 111 5.09 -3.76 4.17
N ALA A 112 4.65 -4.78 3.43
CA ALA A 112 5.42 -5.34 2.33
C ALA A 112 5.68 -4.30 1.23
N ILE A 113 4.66 -3.51 0.86
CA ILE A 113 4.80 -2.39 -0.07
C ILE A 113 5.71 -1.30 0.51
N PHE A 114 5.55 -0.98 1.79
CA PHE A 114 6.32 0.04 2.49
C PHE A 114 7.82 -0.30 2.57
N ARG A 115 8.18 -1.57 2.77
CA ARG A 115 9.59 -2.03 2.75
C ARG A 115 10.30 -1.79 1.42
N LEU A 116 9.57 -1.74 0.32
CA LEU A 116 10.16 -1.47 -1.01
C LEU A 116 10.63 -0.03 -1.16
N ASN A 117 9.93 0.90 -0.53
CA ASN A 117 10.24 2.32 -0.60
C ASN A 117 9.88 2.98 0.75
N PRO A 118 10.71 2.76 1.79
CA PRO A 118 10.41 3.23 3.13
C PRO A 118 10.39 4.77 3.19
N SER A 119 9.31 5.30 3.76
CA SER A 119 9.23 6.70 4.14
C SER A 119 9.99 6.93 5.45
N PRO A 120 10.55 8.12 5.72
CA PRO A 120 11.22 8.41 6.99
C PRO A 120 10.29 8.30 8.20
N PHE A 121 8.97 8.46 8.01
CA PHE A 121 7.96 8.27 9.05
C PHE A 121 6.69 7.64 8.49
N CYS A 122 5.93 6.99 9.36
CA CYS A 122 4.65 6.37 9.06
C CYS A 122 3.62 6.75 10.13
N VAL A 123 2.43 7.18 9.72
CA VAL A 123 1.31 7.49 10.62
C VAL A 123 0.26 6.42 10.49
N LEU A 124 -0.11 5.81 11.60
CA LEU A 124 -1.14 4.78 11.70
C LEU A 124 -2.26 5.28 12.62
N ASP A 125 -3.49 5.27 12.13
CA ASP A 125 -4.65 5.78 12.86
C ASP A 125 -5.63 4.64 13.13
N GLU A 126 -5.76 4.24 14.41
CA GLU A 126 -6.65 3.19 14.91
C GLU A 126 -6.61 1.85 14.13
N VAL A 127 -5.45 1.51 13.54
CA VAL A 127 -5.30 0.29 12.74
C VAL A 127 -5.41 -1.00 13.55
N ASP A 128 -5.27 -0.91 14.86
CA ASP A 128 -5.40 -1.99 15.83
C ASP A 128 -6.86 -2.19 16.32
N ALA A 129 -7.77 -1.26 16.04
CA ALA A 129 -9.15 -1.36 16.49
C ALA A 129 -9.89 -2.66 16.10
N PRO A 130 -9.72 -3.26 14.91
CA PRO A 130 -10.34 -4.53 14.54
C PRO A 130 -9.60 -5.76 15.06
N LEU A 131 -8.46 -5.60 15.76
CA LEU A 131 -7.62 -6.69 16.22
C LEU A 131 -8.02 -7.13 17.63
N ASP A 132 -7.96 -8.45 17.88
CA ASP A 132 -7.98 -8.99 19.23
C ASP A 132 -6.60 -8.87 19.90
N ASP A 133 -6.52 -9.08 21.22
CA ASP A 133 -5.28 -8.88 21.99
C ASP A 133 -4.09 -9.67 21.42
N ALA A 134 -4.33 -10.89 20.94
CA ALA A 134 -3.27 -11.72 20.34
C ALA A 134 -2.75 -11.13 19.04
N ASN A 135 -3.64 -10.58 18.22
CA ASN A 135 -3.28 -9.93 16.96
C ASN A 135 -2.68 -8.53 17.19
N VAL A 136 -3.12 -7.80 18.23
CA VAL A 136 -2.46 -6.54 18.65
C VAL A 136 -1.01 -6.81 19.05
N GLY A 137 -0.73 -7.86 19.82
CA GLY A 137 0.65 -8.23 20.18
C GLY A 137 1.53 -8.52 18.93
N ARG A 138 0.96 -9.19 17.93
CA ARG A 138 1.66 -9.46 16.65
C ARG A 138 1.91 -8.18 15.86
N PHE A 139 0.91 -7.32 15.78
CA PHE A 139 1.03 -5.98 15.17
C PHE A 139 2.14 -5.17 15.85
N CYS A 140 2.15 -5.10 17.16
CA CYS A 140 3.16 -4.39 17.94
C CYS A 140 4.58 -4.91 17.65
N ASN A 141 4.77 -6.23 17.60
CA ASN A 141 6.08 -6.83 17.28
C ASN A 141 6.54 -6.45 15.87
N LEU A 142 5.63 -6.43 14.89
CA LEU A 142 5.94 -6.01 13.53
C LEU A 142 6.33 -4.53 13.46
N VAL A 143 5.57 -3.65 14.11
CA VAL A 143 5.89 -2.22 14.18
C VAL A 143 7.24 -1.99 14.86
N LYS A 144 7.55 -2.74 15.92
CA LYS A 144 8.84 -2.68 16.62
C LYS A 144 10.01 -3.07 15.72
N GLU A 145 9.88 -4.16 14.94
CA GLU A 145 10.91 -4.57 13.97
C GLU A 145 11.16 -3.47 12.92
N LEU A 146 10.08 -2.89 12.38
CA LEU A 146 10.19 -1.83 11.37
C LEU A 146 10.65 -0.49 11.94
N SER A 147 10.45 -0.24 13.23
CA SER A 147 10.83 1.02 13.89
C SER A 147 12.34 1.23 14.01
N GLU A 148 13.15 0.21 13.76
CA GLU A 148 14.60 0.34 13.64
C GLU A 148 15.02 1.21 12.44
N GLN A 149 14.18 1.31 11.43
CA GLN A 149 14.47 2.04 10.19
C GLN A 149 13.53 3.22 9.93
N VAL A 150 12.36 3.23 10.57
CA VAL A 150 11.27 4.18 10.30
C VAL A 150 10.65 4.67 11.60
N GLN A 151 10.40 5.97 11.69
CA GLN A 151 9.65 6.53 12.82
C GLN A 151 8.17 6.24 12.65
N PHE A 152 7.55 5.58 13.65
CA PHE A 152 6.11 5.35 13.69
C PHE A 152 5.42 6.35 14.62
N ILE A 153 4.33 6.93 14.14
CA ILE A 153 3.37 7.70 14.92
C ILE A 153 2.06 6.93 14.82
N TYR A 154 1.55 6.40 15.93
CA TYR A 154 0.29 5.69 15.89
C TYR A 154 -0.70 6.23 16.93
N ILE A 155 -1.95 6.34 16.50
CA ILE A 155 -3.08 6.76 17.29
C ILE A 155 -3.80 5.48 17.70
N THR A 156 -3.98 5.27 18.99
CA THR A 156 -4.62 4.07 19.53
C THR A 156 -5.30 4.36 20.87
N HIS A 157 -6.30 3.58 21.19
CA HIS A 157 -6.89 3.49 22.53
C HIS A 157 -6.58 2.13 23.20
N ASN A 158 -5.82 1.25 22.53
CA ASN A 158 -5.47 -0.05 23.06
C ASN A 158 -4.27 0.05 24.02
N LYS A 159 -4.48 -0.42 25.26
CA LYS A 159 -3.45 -0.36 26.31
C LYS A 159 -2.20 -1.13 25.97
N LEU A 160 -2.31 -2.29 25.31
CA LEU A 160 -1.16 -3.10 24.90
C LEU A 160 -0.31 -2.36 23.87
N ALA A 161 -0.95 -1.74 22.85
CA ALA A 161 -0.24 -0.94 21.87
C ALA A 161 0.46 0.27 22.51
N MET A 162 -0.16 0.93 23.50
CA MET A 162 0.45 2.05 24.25
C MET A 162 1.72 1.62 24.98
N THR A 163 1.81 0.39 25.53
CA THR A 163 3.02 -0.09 26.24
C THR A 163 4.24 -0.24 25.37
N MET A 164 4.06 -0.34 24.06
CA MET A 164 5.13 -0.52 23.08
C MET A 164 5.73 0.80 22.58
N ALA A 165 5.06 1.93 22.86
CA ALA A 165 5.55 3.25 22.48
C ALA A 165 6.74 3.66 23.33
N THR A 166 7.69 4.40 22.76
CA THR A 166 8.77 5.07 23.48
C THR A 166 8.27 6.34 24.15
N ASP A 167 7.39 7.04 23.47
CA ASP A 167 6.81 8.32 23.90
C ASP A 167 5.29 8.29 23.78
N LEU A 168 4.59 8.79 24.79
CA LEU A 168 3.15 8.90 24.81
C LEU A 168 2.71 10.36 24.82
N LEU A 169 1.81 10.70 23.89
CA LEU A 169 1.15 12.00 23.81
C LEU A 169 -0.35 11.81 24.05
N GLY A 170 -0.84 12.32 25.17
CA GLY A 170 -2.27 12.35 25.47
C GLY A 170 -2.93 13.57 24.83
N VAL A 171 -4.14 13.38 24.31
CA VAL A 171 -5.00 14.48 23.85
C VAL A 171 -6.20 14.56 24.78
N THR A 172 -6.38 15.69 25.45
CA THR A 172 -7.50 15.93 26.36
C THR A 172 -8.34 17.11 25.87
N MET A 173 -9.58 17.15 26.28
CA MET A 173 -10.49 18.26 25.98
C MET A 173 -11.00 18.84 27.31
N PRO A 174 -10.24 19.74 27.98
CA PRO A 174 -10.65 20.33 29.26
C PRO A 174 -11.87 21.22 29.13
N GLU A 175 -12.08 21.83 27.97
CA GLU A 175 -13.22 22.62 27.61
C GLU A 175 -13.83 22.17 26.29
N PRO A 176 -15.16 22.18 26.11
CA PRO A 176 -15.78 21.79 24.86
C PRO A 176 -15.20 22.54 23.67
N GLY A 177 -14.70 21.81 22.68
CA GLY A 177 -14.11 22.38 21.45
C GLY A 177 -12.63 22.80 21.56
N THR A 178 -11.99 22.66 22.73
CA THR A 178 -10.55 23.01 22.88
C THR A 178 -9.73 21.79 23.27
N SER A 179 -8.92 21.29 22.35
CA SER A 179 -8.00 20.17 22.62
C SER A 179 -6.69 20.65 23.22
N LYS A 180 -6.15 19.90 24.19
CA LYS A 180 -4.87 20.14 24.82
C LYS A 180 -4.00 18.90 24.74
N LEU A 181 -2.75 19.08 24.31
CA LEU A 181 -1.73 18.03 24.34
C LEU A 181 -1.13 17.91 25.72
N VAL A 182 -0.99 16.67 26.19
CA VAL A 182 -0.36 16.33 27.46
C VAL A 182 0.72 15.27 27.17
N THR A 183 1.97 15.58 27.49
CA THR A 183 3.05 14.59 27.45
C THR A 183 2.91 13.69 28.67
N VAL A 184 2.87 12.38 28.46
CA VAL A 184 2.74 11.39 29.51
C VAL A 184 4.02 10.57 29.57
N ASN A 185 4.65 10.55 30.74
CA ASN A 185 5.77 9.64 30.98
C ASN A 185 5.20 8.21 31.13
N LEU A 186 5.82 7.23 30.48
CA LEU A 186 5.41 5.82 30.54
C LEU A 186 5.37 5.27 31.98
N GLU A 187 6.29 5.68 32.85
CA GLU A 187 6.28 5.29 34.26
C GLU A 187 5.05 5.83 34.98
N GLN A 188 4.73 7.09 34.77
CA GLN A 188 3.51 7.70 35.32
C GLN A 188 2.24 7.08 34.72
N ALA A 189 2.25 6.75 33.42
CA ALA A 189 1.13 6.08 32.76
C ALA A 189 0.83 4.70 33.37
N LYS A 190 1.87 3.94 33.76
CA LYS A 190 1.74 2.68 34.50
C LYS A 190 1.14 2.89 35.90
N GLU A 191 1.62 3.87 36.62
CA GLU A 191 1.15 4.20 37.97
C GLU A 191 -0.34 4.58 37.97
N TYR A 192 -0.81 5.28 36.92
CA TYR A 192 -2.23 5.63 36.75
C TYR A 192 -3.07 4.49 36.10
N GLY A 193 -2.49 3.33 35.84
CA GLY A 193 -3.20 2.19 35.21
C GLY A 193 -3.68 2.45 33.79
N LEU A 194 -3.08 3.44 33.12
CA LEU A 194 -3.40 3.79 31.73
C LEU A 194 -2.76 2.82 30.73
N VAL A 195 -1.69 2.13 31.12
CA VAL A 195 -0.98 1.09 30.37
C VAL A 195 -0.94 -0.19 31.20
N ALA A 196 -0.90 -1.33 30.53
CA ALA A 196 -0.77 -2.63 31.20
C ALA A 196 0.62 -2.76 31.83
N GLU A 197 0.72 -3.44 32.98
CA GLU A 197 2.00 -3.90 33.50
C GLU A 197 2.55 -4.97 32.56
N ALA A 198 3.80 -4.83 32.17
CA ALA A 198 4.50 -5.76 31.27
C ALA A 198 4.87 -7.06 31.97
#